data_2169fc1ee8e7fe54c09cb178fe066ade
#
_entry.id   2169fc1ee8e7fe54c09cb178fe066ade
#
_cell.length_a   1.000
_cell.length_b   1.000
_cell.length_c   1.000
_cell.angle_alpha   90.00
_cell.angle_beta   90.00
_cell.angle_gamma   90.00
#
_symmetry.space_group_name_H-M   'P 1'
#
loop_
_entity.id
_entity.type
_entity.pdbx_description
1 polymer ?
#
loop_
_entity_poly.entity_id
_entity_poly.type
_entity_poly.pdbx_seq_one_letter_code
_entity_poly.pdbx_strand_id
1 'polypeptide(L)'
;PLEPTSNTEYISQYATFSELEQMQNMSATLELSRASTLVGQTVLMKVTDSSGNTTTVQGNVDYVVYENNKAFLSINGELYSMDDLDTVADEKYLKAYALAAEFLNLYNKLPKVGELTIDSRETVEKLQSMYDDMTEYQKKFLTDDYVDGLKKYTSRMNDLVKEQEEAAKKDTDTADKDSTESGDSDK
;
A
#
# COMPACT_ATOMS: atom_id res chain seq x y z
N PRO A 1 13.14 19.66 71.14
CA PRO A 1 11.89 19.81 70.41
C PRO A 1 12.12 19.43 68.97
N LEU A 2 11.54 18.32 68.58
CA LEU A 2 11.54 17.85 67.20
C LEU A 2 10.67 18.84 66.44
N GLU A 3 11.25 19.55 65.48
CA GLU A 3 10.52 20.57 64.73
C GLU A 3 9.37 19.95 63.89
N PRO A 4 8.12 20.38 64.11
CA PRO A 4 6.96 19.81 63.41
C PRO A 4 7.01 20.04 61.89
N THR A 5 7.83 20.96 61.41
CA THR A 5 8.03 21.26 59.98
C THR A 5 8.67 20.14 59.21
N SER A 6 9.62 19.38 59.79
CA SER A 6 10.30 18.28 59.09
C SER A 6 9.35 17.09 58.84
N ASN A 7 8.39 16.85 59.75
CA ASN A 7 7.39 15.79 59.59
C ASN A 7 6.39 16.10 58.49
N THR A 8 5.98 17.37 58.39
CA THR A 8 5.04 17.82 57.34
C THR A 8 5.66 17.81 55.96
N GLU A 9 6.94 18.21 55.84
CA GLU A 9 7.70 18.13 54.60
C GLU A 9 7.89 16.68 54.14
N TYR A 10 8.22 15.76 55.07
CA TYR A 10 8.36 14.35 54.77
C TYR A 10 7.03 13.72 54.30
N ILE A 11 5.92 14.04 54.95
CA ILE A 11 4.58 13.57 54.55
C ILE A 11 4.21 14.12 53.16
N SER A 12 4.52 15.41 52.90
CA SER A 12 4.27 16.00 51.58
C SER A 12 5.10 15.34 50.47
N GLN A 13 6.36 15.06 50.75
CA GLN A 13 7.22 14.35 49.80
C GLN A 13 6.70 12.91 49.56
N TYR A 14 6.32 12.21 50.60
CA TYR A 14 5.75 10.86 50.48
C TYR A 14 4.43 10.87 49.70
N ALA A 15 3.56 11.86 49.93
CA ALA A 15 2.33 12.02 49.13
C ALA A 15 2.63 12.24 47.65
N THR A 16 3.61 13.10 47.33
CA THR A 16 4.06 13.35 45.97
C THR A 16 4.64 12.09 45.32
N PHE A 17 5.45 11.27 46.05
CA PHE A 17 5.93 10.01 45.53
C PHE A 17 4.80 9.02 45.27
N SER A 18 3.81 8.93 46.17
CA SER A 18 2.65 8.05 45.96
C SER A 18 1.79 8.49 44.76
N GLU A 19 1.63 9.79 44.53
CA GLU A 19 0.93 10.32 43.37
C GLU A 19 1.68 10.00 42.07
N LEU A 20 3.01 10.14 42.04
CA LEU A 20 3.82 9.78 40.90
C LEU A 20 3.77 8.29 40.58
N GLU A 21 3.82 7.44 41.62
CA GLU A 21 3.70 5.99 41.45
C GLU A 21 2.31 5.61 40.91
N GLN A 22 1.23 6.22 41.41
CA GLN A 22 -0.12 6.00 40.92
C GLN A 22 -0.26 6.47 39.45
N MET A 23 0.32 7.62 39.10
CA MET A 23 0.33 8.11 37.71
C MET A 23 1.09 7.17 36.78
N GLN A 24 2.24 6.62 37.21
CA GLN A 24 2.99 5.63 36.43
C GLN A 24 2.19 4.34 36.23
N ASN A 25 1.55 3.81 37.28
CA ASN A 25 0.71 2.62 37.21
C ASN A 25 -0.51 2.84 36.29
N MET A 26 -1.13 4.02 36.35
CA MET A 26 -2.23 4.39 35.46
C MET A 26 -1.76 4.50 34.01
N SER A 27 -0.62 5.13 33.77
CA SER A 27 -0.01 5.23 32.43
C SER A 27 0.27 3.85 31.83
N ALA A 28 0.89 2.95 32.62
CA ALA A 28 1.15 1.57 32.21
C ALA A 28 -0.13 0.79 31.88
N THR A 29 -1.18 0.97 32.69
CA THR A 29 -2.49 0.33 32.44
C THR A 29 -3.14 0.85 31.16
N LEU A 30 -3.05 2.15 30.89
CA LEU A 30 -3.56 2.75 29.66
C LEU A 30 -2.77 2.27 28.44
N GLU A 31 -1.45 2.17 28.55
CA GLU A 31 -0.60 1.65 27.48
C GLU A 31 -0.95 0.21 27.14
N LEU A 32 -1.09 -0.68 28.15
CA LEU A 32 -1.53 -2.06 27.93
C LEU A 32 -2.92 -2.12 27.28
N SER A 33 -3.87 -1.31 27.75
CA SER A 33 -5.21 -1.24 27.17
C SER A 33 -5.16 -0.82 25.70
N ARG A 34 -4.39 0.20 25.37
CA ARG A 34 -4.19 0.65 23.98
C ARG A 34 -3.52 -0.43 23.15
N ALA A 35 -2.43 -1.02 23.63
CA ALA A 35 -1.72 -2.07 22.92
C ALA A 35 -2.62 -3.27 22.62
N SER A 36 -3.45 -3.69 23.57
CA SER A 36 -4.39 -4.81 23.40
C SER A 36 -5.42 -4.54 22.28
N THR A 37 -5.79 -3.29 22.02
CA THR A 37 -6.72 -2.94 20.93
C THR A 37 -6.08 -3.04 19.54
N LEU A 38 -4.76 -3.13 19.48
CA LEU A 38 -4.03 -3.23 18.22
C LEU A 38 -3.92 -4.66 17.70
N VAL A 39 -4.25 -5.67 18.49
CA VAL A 39 -4.21 -7.08 18.05
C VAL A 39 -5.14 -7.26 16.85
N GLY A 40 -4.59 -7.79 15.76
CA GLY A 40 -5.26 -7.94 14.47
C GLY A 40 -5.27 -6.69 13.59
N GLN A 41 -4.76 -5.54 14.08
CA GLN A 41 -4.60 -4.32 13.26
C GLN A 41 -3.26 -4.33 12.53
N THR A 42 -3.23 -3.68 11.38
CA THR A 42 -1.97 -3.43 10.68
C THR A 42 -1.33 -2.15 11.22
N VAL A 43 -0.08 -2.25 11.60
CA VAL A 43 0.70 -1.15 12.16
C VAL A 43 1.99 -0.90 11.38
N LEU A 44 2.48 0.33 11.46
CA LEU A 44 3.81 0.74 11.01
C LEU A 44 4.60 1.13 12.25
N MET A 45 5.76 0.50 12.43
CA MET A 45 6.69 0.79 13.52
C MET A 45 7.90 1.54 12.96
N LYS A 46 8.34 2.58 13.64
CA LYS A 46 9.60 3.27 13.34
C LYS A 46 10.67 2.83 14.34
N VAL A 47 11.49 1.88 13.92
CA VAL A 47 12.54 1.31 14.77
C VAL A 47 13.86 2.01 14.48
N THR A 48 14.47 2.57 15.51
CA THR A 48 15.79 3.21 15.40
C THR A 48 16.84 2.29 15.97
N ASP A 49 17.85 1.93 15.17
CA ASP A 49 18.95 1.09 15.61
C ASP A 49 19.95 1.87 16.49
N SER A 50 20.92 1.15 17.08
CA SER A 50 21.98 1.73 17.91
C SER A 50 22.89 2.71 17.16
N SER A 51 22.86 2.71 15.83
CA SER A 51 23.62 3.59 14.95
C SER A 51 22.82 4.84 14.55
N GLY A 52 21.56 4.96 15.00
CA GLY A 52 20.67 6.07 14.68
C GLY A 52 19.94 5.93 13.35
N ASN A 53 20.04 4.80 12.65
CA ASN A 53 19.29 4.56 11.43
C ASN A 53 17.86 4.15 11.78
N THR A 54 16.89 4.79 11.15
CA THR A 54 15.47 4.48 11.33
C THR A 54 14.98 3.61 10.18
N THR A 55 14.37 2.47 10.52
CA THR A 55 13.70 1.58 9.58
C THR A 55 12.21 1.51 9.90
N THR A 56 11.39 1.34 8.88
CA THR A 56 9.95 1.14 9.04
C THR A 56 9.62 -0.34 8.89
N VAL A 57 8.98 -0.92 9.90
CA VAL A 57 8.45 -2.27 9.88
C VAL A 57 6.93 -2.20 9.78
N GLN A 58 6.34 -2.89 8.81
CA GLN A 58 4.91 -2.98 8.63
C GLN A 58 4.45 -4.42 8.81
N GLY A 59 3.36 -4.62 9.53
CA GLY A 59 2.72 -5.92 9.68
C GLY A 59 1.51 -5.88 10.59
N ASN A 60 0.84 -7.03 10.71
CA ASN A 60 -0.27 -7.19 11.63
C ASN A 60 0.27 -7.50 13.02
N VAL A 61 -0.40 -6.98 14.04
CA VAL A 61 -0.10 -7.32 15.43
C VAL A 61 -0.71 -8.69 15.75
N ASP A 62 0.14 -9.68 15.97
CA ASP A 62 -0.29 -11.05 16.29
C ASP A 62 -0.76 -11.17 17.75
N TYR A 63 0.01 -10.60 18.67
CA TYR A 63 -0.27 -10.54 20.11
C TYR A 63 0.52 -9.40 20.76
N VAL A 64 0.22 -9.15 22.02
CA VAL A 64 0.91 -8.14 22.85
C VAL A 64 1.54 -8.81 24.06
N VAL A 65 2.78 -8.47 24.36
CA VAL A 65 3.47 -8.84 25.60
C VAL A 65 3.59 -7.60 26.47
N TYR A 66 3.33 -7.76 27.77
CA TYR A 66 3.51 -6.69 28.74
C TYR A 66 4.59 -7.10 29.75
N GLU A 67 5.70 -6.39 29.74
CA GLU A 67 6.85 -6.66 30.56
C GLU A 67 7.47 -5.36 31.07
N ASN A 68 7.83 -5.33 32.37
CA ASN A 68 8.45 -4.17 33.02
C ASN A 68 7.69 -2.84 32.80
N ASN A 69 6.36 -2.87 32.96
CA ASN A 69 5.47 -1.71 32.72
C ASN A 69 5.49 -1.16 31.29
N LYS A 70 5.94 -1.94 30.31
CA LYS A 70 5.93 -1.60 28.89
C LYS A 70 5.20 -2.64 28.07
N ALA A 71 4.53 -2.18 27.01
CA ALA A 71 3.88 -3.05 26.05
C ALA A 71 4.78 -3.27 24.83
N PHE A 72 4.83 -4.52 24.37
CA PHE A 72 5.51 -4.91 23.15
C PHE A 72 4.52 -5.58 22.20
N LEU A 73 4.55 -5.18 20.93
CA LEU A 73 3.73 -5.72 19.87
C LEU A 73 4.51 -6.80 19.12
N SER A 74 3.91 -7.99 18.97
CA SER A 74 4.47 -9.03 18.09
C SER A 74 4.03 -8.76 16.66
N ILE A 75 5.00 -8.59 15.75
CA ILE A 75 4.79 -8.33 14.34
C ILE A 75 5.76 -9.20 13.55
N ASN A 76 5.24 -10.05 12.66
CA ASN A 76 6.05 -10.97 11.84
C ASN A 76 6.98 -11.89 12.68
N GLY A 77 6.59 -12.22 13.92
CA GLY A 77 7.34 -13.07 14.84
C GLY A 77 8.40 -12.35 15.67
N GLU A 78 8.54 -11.04 15.56
CA GLU A 78 9.44 -10.21 16.34
C GLU A 78 8.67 -9.27 17.27
N LEU A 79 9.30 -8.88 18.40
CA LEU A 79 8.70 -7.98 19.38
C LEU A 79 9.24 -6.55 19.20
N TYR A 80 8.33 -5.59 19.10
CA TYR A 80 8.62 -4.17 18.96
C TYR A 80 7.99 -3.40 20.13
N SER A 81 8.70 -2.40 20.64
CA SER A 81 8.15 -1.54 21.69
C SER A 81 6.95 -0.75 21.17
N MET A 82 5.93 -0.60 22.02
CA MET A 82 4.80 0.30 21.74
C MET A 82 5.25 1.76 21.54
N ASP A 83 6.41 2.13 22.10
CA ASP A 83 7.02 3.45 21.93
C ASP A 83 7.43 3.73 20.47
N ASP A 84 7.69 2.67 19.66
CA ASP A 84 8.09 2.76 18.26
C ASP A 84 6.88 2.80 17.30
N LEU A 85 5.65 2.77 17.83
CA LEU A 85 4.43 2.81 17.02
C LEU A 85 4.29 4.16 16.33
N ASP A 86 4.35 4.16 14.99
CA ASP A 86 4.16 5.36 14.17
C ASP A 86 2.71 5.50 13.68
N THR A 87 2.17 4.42 13.10
CA THR A 87 0.86 4.47 12.45
C THR A 87 0.06 3.19 12.70
N VAL A 88 -1.22 3.34 12.91
CA VAL A 88 -2.21 2.24 12.88
C VAL A 88 -3.04 2.44 11.63
N ALA A 89 -3.09 1.44 10.75
CA ALA A 89 -3.81 1.53 9.50
C ALA A 89 -4.73 0.33 9.28
N ASP A 90 -5.85 0.59 8.63
CA ASP A 90 -6.73 -0.48 8.16
C ASP A 90 -6.06 -1.25 7.01
N GLU A 91 -6.06 -2.57 7.05
CA GLU A 91 -5.45 -3.42 6.02
C GLU A 91 -6.08 -3.18 4.64
N LYS A 92 -7.39 -2.92 4.58
CA LYS A 92 -8.09 -2.62 3.33
C LYS A 92 -7.62 -1.30 2.73
N TYR A 93 -7.36 -0.31 3.59
CA TYR A 93 -6.80 0.97 3.16
C TYR A 93 -5.40 0.78 2.55
N LEU A 94 -4.52 0.06 3.23
CA LEU A 94 -3.16 -0.18 2.74
C LEU A 94 -3.15 -0.97 1.44
N LYS A 95 -3.99 -2.00 1.31
CA LYS A 95 -4.15 -2.76 0.06
C LYS A 95 -4.67 -1.89 -1.08
N ALA A 96 -5.64 -1.02 -0.80
CA ALA A 96 -6.18 -0.11 -1.81
C ALA A 96 -5.13 0.91 -2.26
N TYR A 97 -4.38 1.47 -1.31
CA TYR A 97 -3.30 2.40 -1.61
C TYR A 97 -2.17 1.75 -2.44
N ALA A 98 -1.73 0.55 -2.04
CA ALA A 98 -0.69 -0.19 -2.78
C ALA A 98 -1.12 -0.53 -4.21
N LEU A 99 -2.37 -0.97 -4.40
CA LEU A 99 -2.93 -1.28 -5.71
C LEU A 99 -3.02 -0.02 -6.60
N ALA A 100 -3.47 1.11 -6.03
CA ALA A 100 -3.49 2.38 -6.75
C ALA A 100 -2.07 2.83 -7.13
N ALA A 101 -1.09 2.69 -6.24
CA ALA A 101 0.30 3.03 -6.53
C ALA A 101 0.90 2.16 -7.65
N GLU A 102 0.59 0.84 -7.67
CA GLU A 102 0.99 -0.05 -8.77
C GLU A 102 0.34 0.39 -10.11
N PHE A 103 -0.96 0.66 -10.08
CA PHE A 103 -1.69 1.17 -11.25
C PHE A 103 -1.03 2.45 -11.80
N LEU A 104 -0.78 3.44 -10.96
CA LEU A 104 -0.15 4.70 -11.36
C LEU A 104 1.26 4.50 -11.90
N ASN A 105 2.04 3.59 -11.33
CA ASN A 105 3.38 3.27 -11.83
C ASN A 105 3.33 2.67 -13.25
N LEU A 106 2.38 1.78 -13.53
CA LEU A 106 2.18 1.23 -14.88
C LEU A 106 1.63 2.28 -15.84
N TYR A 107 0.64 3.07 -15.41
CA TYR A 107 0.04 4.13 -16.21
C TYR A 107 1.07 5.19 -16.66
N ASN A 108 1.95 5.61 -15.75
CA ASN A 108 2.97 6.61 -16.03
C ASN A 108 4.10 6.10 -16.94
N LYS A 109 4.19 4.80 -17.21
CA LYS A 109 5.13 4.22 -18.19
C LYS A 109 4.59 4.26 -19.62
N LEU A 110 3.28 4.47 -19.79
CA LEU A 110 2.69 4.59 -21.12
C LEU A 110 3.11 5.89 -21.79
N PRO A 111 3.38 5.85 -23.11
CA PRO A 111 3.54 7.08 -23.90
C PRO A 111 2.23 7.85 -23.96
N LYS A 112 2.25 9.05 -24.50
CA LYS A 112 1.00 9.80 -24.73
C LYS A 112 0.05 9.02 -25.64
N VAL A 113 -1.25 9.17 -25.45
CA VAL A 113 -2.29 8.44 -26.22
C VAL A 113 -2.08 8.49 -27.74
N GLY A 114 -1.64 9.65 -28.27
CA GLY A 114 -1.36 9.82 -29.71
C GLY A 114 -0.08 9.13 -30.20
N GLU A 115 0.81 8.76 -29.29
CA GLU A 115 2.09 8.09 -29.58
C GLU A 115 2.02 6.59 -29.23
N LEU A 116 0.84 6.09 -28.87
CA LEU A 116 0.62 4.70 -28.45
C LEU A 116 0.85 3.76 -29.65
N THR A 117 1.61 2.71 -29.43
CA THR A 117 1.86 1.63 -30.40
C THR A 117 1.31 0.31 -29.88
N ILE A 118 1.23 -0.67 -30.78
CA ILE A 118 0.76 -2.02 -30.43
C ILE A 118 1.61 -2.70 -29.36
N ASP A 119 2.90 -2.33 -29.22
CA ASP A 119 3.80 -2.86 -28.20
C ASP A 119 3.34 -2.56 -26.78
N SER A 120 2.53 -1.50 -26.61
CA SER A 120 1.96 -1.12 -25.32
C SER A 120 0.70 -1.93 -24.96
N ARG A 121 0.26 -2.87 -25.82
CA ARG A 121 -1.01 -3.60 -25.66
C ARG A 121 -1.09 -4.33 -24.32
N GLU A 122 -0.06 -5.09 -23.96
CA GLU A 122 -0.03 -5.84 -22.70
C GLU A 122 -0.19 -4.92 -21.49
N THR A 123 0.48 -3.76 -21.50
CA THR A 123 0.39 -2.79 -20.40
C THR A 123 -1.01 -2.16 -20.30
N VAL A 124 -1.64 -1.83 -21.44
CA VAL A 124 -3.01 -1.26 -21.46
C VAL A 124 -4.02 -2.31 -21.00
N GLU A 125 -3.92 -3.56 -21.49
CA GLU A 125 -4.79 -4.66 -21.09
C GLU A 125 -4.64 -4.96 -19.59
N LYS A 126 -3.40 -4.96 -19.07
CA LYS A 126 -3.14 -5.13 -17.64
C LYS A 126 -3.77 -4.02 -16.81
N LEU A 127 -3.63 -2.77 -17.21
CA LEU A 127 -4.25 -1.62 -16.52
C LEU A 127 -5.78 -1.72 -16.52
N GLN A 128 -6.38 -2.13 -17.65
CA GLN A 128 -7.82 -2.33 -17.73
C GLN A 128 -8.27 -3.45 -16.80
N SER A 129 -7.60 -4.62 -16.81
CA SER A 129 -7.91 -5.72 -15.91
C SER A 129 -7.77 -5.31 -14.44
N MET A 130 -6.69 -4.61 -14.08
CA MET A 130 -6.52 -4.10 -12.71
C MET A 130 -7.67 -3.20 -12.29
N TYR A 131 -8.13 -2.30 -13.16
CA TYR A 131 -9.24 -1.39 -12.87
C TYR A 131 -10.57 -2.14 -12.72
N ASP A 132 -10.82 -3.12 -13.60
CA ASP A 132 -12.06 -3.91 -13.58
C ASP A 132 -12.15 -4.78 -12.32
N ASP A 133 -11.03 -5.31 -11.85
CA ASP A 133 -10.93 -6.13 -10.63
C ASP A 133 -11.00 -5.29 -9.34
N MET A 134 -10.84 -3.96 -9.43
CA MET A 134 -10.92 -3.07 -8.27
C MET A 134 -12.34 -3.01 -7.71
N THR A 135 -12.44 -3.13 -6.39
CA THR A 135 -13.68 -2.81 -5.66
C THR A 135 -14.00 -1.32 -5.74
N GLU A 136 -15.25 -0.94 -5.49
CA GLU A 136 -15.67 0.48 -5.45
C GLU A 136 -14.89 1.31 -4.41
N TYR A 137 -14.42 0.66 -3.33
CA TYR A 137 -13.56 1.32 -2.36
C TYR A 137 -12.16 1.61 -2.92
N GLN A 138 -11.56 0.64 -3.64
CA GLN A 138 -10.24 0.78 -4.24
C GLN A 138 -10.23 1.80 -5.38
N LYS A 139 -11.29 1.85 -6.19
CA LYS A 139 -11.46 2.84 -7.27
C LYS A 139 -11.40 4.28 -6.77
N LYS A 140 -11.81 4.55 -5.52
CA LYS A 140 -11.74 5.90 -4.91
C LYS A 140 -10.32 6.43 -4.73
N PHE A 141 -9.30 5.57 -4.81
CA PHE A 141 -7.90 5.96 -4.73
C PHE A 141 -7.32 6.42 -6.07
N LEU A 142 -8.07 6.26 -7.16
CA LEU A 142 -7.75 6.78 -8.48
C LEU A 142 -8.59 8.04 -8.72
N THR A 143 -7.96 9.11 -9.25
CA THR A 143 -8.70 10.30 -9.64
C THR A 143 -9.40 10.07 -11.00
N ASP A 144 -10.46 10.83 -11.26
CA ASP A 144 -11.22 10.75 -12.51
C ASP A 144 -10.33 10.93 -13.75
N ASP A 145 -9.27 11.75 -13.65
CA ASP A 145 -8.32 11.97 -14.74
C ASP A 145 -7.62 10.68 -15.19
N TYR A 146 -7.23 9.81 -14.24
CA TYR A 146 -6.61 8.52 -14.58
C TYR A 146 -7.62 7.53 -15.15
N VAL A 147 -8.84 7.53 -14.63
CA VAL A 147 -9.93 6.68 -15.13
C VAL A 147 -10.29 7.07 -16.57
N ASP A 148 -10.45 8.36 -16.84
CA ASP A 148 -10.74 8.85 -18.18
C ASP A 148 -9.55 8.71 -19.13
N GLY A 149 -8.34 8.83 -18.60
CA GLY A 149 -7.12 8.53 -19.33
C GLY A 149 -7.06 7.05 -19.75
N LEU A 150 -7.37 6.11 -18.85
CA LEU A 150 -7.42 4.69 -19.16
C LEU A 150 -8.41 4.40 -20.29
N LYS A 151 -9.62 4.98 -20.26
CA LYS A 151 -10.62 4.84 -21.33
C LYS A 151 -10.06 5.29 -22.69
N LYS A 152 -9.32 6.40 -22.73
CA LYS A 152 -8.67 6.88 -23.95
C LYS A 152 -7.60 5.92 -24.46
N TYR A 153 -6.77 5.37 -23.56
CA TYR A 153 -5.77 4.37 -23.92
C TYR A 153 -6.40 3.09 -24.44
N THR A 154 -7.44 2.59 -23.78
CA THR A 154 -8.18 1.40 -24.20
C THR A 154 -8.85 1.59 -25.56
N SER A 155 -9.48 2.76 -25.79
CA SER A 155 -10.09 3.08 -27.10
C SER A 155 -9.04 3.10 -28.20
N ARG A 156 -7.93 3.84 -28.01
CA ARG A 156 -6.85 3.90 -29.00
C ARG A 156 -6.19 2.55 -29.27
N MET A 157 -6.01 1.73 -28.24
CA MET A 157 -5.47 0.37 -28.41
C MET A 157 -6.42 -0.51 -29.22
N ASN A 158 -7.72 -0.44 -28.99
CA ASN A 158 -8.70 -1.18 -29.79
C ASN A 158 -8.66 -0.76 -31.28
N ASP A 159 -8.45 0.53 -31.55
CA ASP A 159 -8.29 1.01 -32.94
C ASP A 159 -7.02 0.47 -33.59
N LEU A 160 -5.89 0.48 -32.87
CA LEU A 160 -4.61 -0.09 -33.35
C LEU A 160 -4.69 -1.58 -33.63
N VAL A 161 -5.38 -2.35 -32.77
CA VAL A 161 -5.59 -3.78 -33.00
C VAL A 161 -6.41 -4.01 -34.27
N LYS A 162 -7.50 -3.25 -34.48
CA LYS A 162 -8.30 -3.34 -35.72
C LYS A 162 -7.49 -2.98 -36.96
N GLU A 163 -6.71 -1.87 -36.91
CA GLU A 163 -5.82 -1.46 -38.00
C GLU A 163 -4.84 -2.58 -38.36
N GLN A 164 -4.27 -3.28 -37.37
CA GLN A 164 -3.35 -4.39 -37.58
C GLN A 164 -4.05 -5.61 -38.19
N GLU A 165 -5.25 -5.97 -37.71
CA GLU A 165 -6.03 -7.09 -38.27
C GLU A 165 -6.47 -6.84 -39.72
N GLU A 166 -6.82 -5.59 -40.05
CA GLU A 166 -7.19 -5.21 -41.41
C GLU A 166 -5.99 -5.23 -42.37
N ALA A 167 -4.81 -4.80 -41.89
CA ALA A 167 -3.57 -4.89 -42.66
C ALA A 167 -3.19 -6.36 -42.95
N ALA A 168 -3.25 -7.21 -41.93
CA ALA A 168 -2.97 -8.64 -42.08
C ALA A 168 -3.90 -9.35 -43.07
N LYS A 169 -5.21 -8.96 -43.12
CA LYS A 169 -6.17 -9.49 -44.09
C LYS A 169 -5.88 -9.05 -45.52
N LYS A 170 -5.40 -7.83 -45.71
CA LYS A 170 -5.04 -7.32 -47.05
C LYS A 170 -3.81 -8.03 -47.62
N ASP A 171 -2.83 -8.34 -46.77
CA ASP A 171 -1.63 -9.08 -47.19
C ASP A 171 -1.92 -10.51 -47.60
N THR A 172 -2.88 -11.20 -46.94
CA THR A 172 -3.31 -12.54 -47.33
C THR A 172 -4.11 -12.55 -48.63
N ASP A 173 -4.95 -11.52 -48.90
CA ASP A 173 -5.77 -11.44 -50.14
C ASP A 173 -4.91 -11.11 -51.38
N THR A 174 -3.76 -10.44 -51.18
CA THR A 174 -2.78 -10.14 -52.24
C THR A 174 -1.92 -11.36 -52.60
N ALA A 175 -1.59 -12.18 -51.60
CA ALA A 175 -0.77 -13.40 -51.81
C ALA A 175 -1.56 -14.49 -52.59
N ASP A 176 -2.87 -14.55 -52.45
CA ASP A 176 -3.72 -15.53 -53.14
C ASP A 176 -4.02 -15.15 -54.63
N LYS A 177 -3.88 -13.86 -54.97
CA LYS A 177 -4.05 -13.37 -56.36
C LYS A 177 -2.82 -13.55 -57.24
N ASP A 178 -1.61 -13.58 -56.65
CA ASP A 178 -0.38 -13.72 -57.41
C ASP A 178 -0.08 -15.19 -57.76
N SER A 179 -0.76 -16.15 -57.12
CA SER A 179 -0.61 -17.59 -57.39
C SER A 179 -1.49 -18.14 -58.52
N THR A 180 -2.40 -17.30 -59.11
CA THR A 180 -3.32 -17.75 -60.16
C THR A 180 -2.96 -17.27 -61.57
N GLU A 181 -1.93 -16.43 -61.75
CA GLU A 181 -1.58 -15.86 -63.04
C GLU A 181 -0.34 -16.52 -63.77
N SER A 182 0.19 -17.63 -63.25
CA SER A 182 1.32 -18.34 -63.87
C SER A 182 0.98 -19.74 -64.37
N GLY A 183 -0.11 -19.86 -65.13
CA GLY A 183 -0.52 -21.17 -65.66
C GLY A 183 -1.32 -21.12 -66.97
N ASP A 184 -0.87 -20.38 -67.98
CA ASP A 184 -1.29 -20.73 -69.34
C ASP A 184 -0.42 -20.03 -70.39
N SER A 185 0.64 -20.68 -70.84
CA SER A 185 1.31 -20.40 -72.11
C SER A 185 2.20 -21.59 -72.46
N ASP A 186 1.59 -22.61 -73.02
CA ASP A 186 2.27 -23.44 -74.01
C ASP A 186 1.30 -24.29 -74.80
N LYS A 187 0.94 -23.82 -76.02
CA LYS A 187 0.74 -24.66 -77.20
C LYS A 187 0.80 -23.80 -78.44
#